data_163101aedcaa920f13cde15c467c13a0
#
_entry.id   163101aedcaa920f13cde15c467c13a0
#
_cell.length_a   1.000
_cell.length_b   1.000
_cell.length_c   1.000
_cell.angle_alpha   90.00
_cell.angle_beta   90.00
_cell.angle_gamma   90.00
#
_symmetry.space_group_name_H-M   'P 1'
#
loop_
_entity.id
_entity.type
_entity.pdbx_description
1 polymer ?
#
loop_
_entity_poly.entity_id
_entity_poly.type
_entity_poly.pdbx_seq_one_letter_code
_entity_poly.pdbx_strand_id
1 'polypeptide(L)'
;VWIVEFIGGSKSSRAVIRKGQPHLLSATSSRGEVITILDETHKPAAGSAIWFGGRRYECDDKGRTLIPFSNEPGKRTPVIETTDGFASLANFQHSTESYQLHAGIRLDREALRPGAKATIMVRPTLTVAGQPISLTRLEKVRLVLVSTDLDGISTTSTVSDFKVASDREATHEIRIPNRLSRINIR
;
A
#
# COMPACT_ATOMS: atom_id res chain seq x y z
N VAL A 1 -2.53 37.52 4.39
CA VAL A 1 -2.22 37.35 5.81
C VAL A 1 -2.46 38.69 6.51
N TRP A 2 -3.23 38.69 7.57
CA TRP A 2 -3.50 39.88 8.39
C TRP A 2 -2.95 39.64 9.78
N ILE A 3 -2.30 40.66 10.34
CA ILE A 3 -1.88 40.66 11.73
C ILE A 3 -2.80 41.65 12.46
N VAL A 4 -3.53 41.13 13.44
CA VAL A 4 -4.37 41.95 14.32
C VAL A 4 -3.67 42.08 15.65
N GLU A 5 -3.46 43.30 16.10
CA GLU A 5 -2.86 43.61 17.40
C GLU A 5 -3.87 44.31 18.29
N PHE A 6 -4.06 43.80 19.50
CA PHE A 6 -4.84 44.42 20.54
C PHE A 6 -3.91 45.02 21.57
N ILE A 7 -4.02 46.32 21.78
CA ILE A 7 -3.19 47.07 22.73
C ILE A 7 -4.10 47.66 23.81
N GLY A 8 -3.75 47.44 25.07
CA GLY A 8 -4.50 48.01 26.22
C GLY A 8 -3.74 47.83 27.53
N GLY A 9 -3.71 48.87 28.38
CA GLY A 9 -3.12 48.79 29.70
C GLY A 9 -1.65 48.37 29.74
N SER A 10 -0.81 48.90 28.83
CA SER A 10 0.61 48.54 28.65
C SER A 10 0.87 47.10 28.23
N LYS A 11 -0.17 46.35 27.78
CA LYS A 11 -0.05 45.01 27.26
C LYS A 11 -0.51 44.96 25.80
N SER A 12 0.10 44.07 25.01
CA SER A 12 -0.36 43.76 23.63
C SER A 12 -0.56 42.26 23.44
N SER A 13 -1.49 41.91 22.59
CA SER A 13 -1.71 40.56 22.10
C SER A 13 -1.88 40.58 20.59
N ARG A 14 -1.28 39.62 19.88
CA ARG A 14 -1.28 39.58 18.42
C ARG A 14 -1.95 38.27 17.96
N ALA A 15 -2.76 38.36 16.91
CA ALA A 15 -3.34 37.22 16.20
C ALA A 15 -3.01 37.35 14.72
N VAL A 16 -2.78 36.21 14.08
CA VAL A 16 -2.57 36.11 12.61
C VAL A 16 -3.83 35.55 12.01
N ILE A 17 -4.44 36.28 11.08
CA ILE A 17 -5.58 35.82 10.29
C ILE A 17 -5.07 35.52 8.88
N ARG A 18 -5.28 34.29 8.43
CA ARG A 18 -4.95 33.86 7.09
C ARG A 18 -6.25 33.59 6.31
N LYS A 19 -6.34 34.12 5.09
CA LYS A 19 -7.40 33.83 4.14
C LYS A 19 -6.78 33.15 2.92
N GLY A 20 -7.51 32.24 2.27
CA GLY A 20 -7.03 31.52 1.11
C GLY A 20 -6.14 30.32 1.48
N GLN A 21 -6.21 29.81 2.70
CA GLN A 21 -5.37 28.68 3.11
C GLN A 21 -5.79 27.41 2.38
N PRO A 22 -4.87 26.78 1.60
CA PRO A 22 -5.17 25.52 0.94
C PRO A 22 -5.17 24.37 1.94
N HIS A 23 -5.95 23.34 1.63
CA HIS A 23 -6.01 22.09 2.37
C HIS A 23 -5.34 20.97 1.57
N LEU A 24 -4.56 20.14 2.24
CA LEU A 24 -3.92 18.97 1.65
C LEU A 24 -4.64 17.70 2.13
N LEU A 25 -5.08 16.90 1.17
CA LEU A 25 -5.52 15.52 1.39
C LEU A 25 -4.49 14.58 0.79
N SER A 26 -4.17 13.49 1.49
CA SER A 26 -3.27 12.45 0.99
C SER A 26 -3.95 11.09 1.03
N ALA A 27 -3.70 10.28 0.00
CA ALA A 27 -4.14 8.90 -0.07
C ALA A 27 -3.04 8.04 -0.68
N THR A 28 -2.70 6.93 -0.01
CA THR A 28 -1.71 5.99 -0.54
C THR A 28 -2.30 5.22 -1.72
N SER A 29 -1.57 5.18 -2.82
CA SER A 29 -1.87 4.40 -4.01
C SER A 29 -0.82 3.32 -4.25
N SER A 30 -1.00 2.50 -5.28
CA SER A 30 0.01 1.51 -5.69
C SER A 30 1.28 2.10 -6.32
N ARG A 31 1.36 3.42 -6.47
CA ARG A 31 2.47 4.15 -7.12
C ARG A 31 3.13 5.19 -6.22
N GLY A 32 2.60 5.42 -5.04
CA GLY A 32 3.01 6.46 -4.12
C GLY A 32 1.82 7.17 -3.48
N GLU A 33 2.05 8.35 -2.94
CA GLU A 33 1.02 9.18 -2.32
C GLU A 33 0.35 10.08 -3.38
N VAL A 34 -0.94 9.93 -3.56
CA VAL A 34 -1.77 10.85 -4.32
C VAL A 34 -2.15 11.99 -3.39
N ILE A 35 -1.60 13.16 -3.66
CA ILE A 35 -1.92 14.37 -2.94
C ILE A 35 -2.99 15.14 -3.71
N THR A 36 -4.01 15.61 -3.01
CA THR A 36 -5.03 16.51 -3.54
C THR A 36 -4.99 17.82 -2.78
N ILE A 37 -4.86 18.92 -3.49
CA ILE A 37 -4.92 20.26 -2.93
C ILE A 37 -6.32 20.83 -3.18
N LEU A 38 -6.94 21.31 -2.11
CA LEU A 38 -8.20 22.01 -2.12
C LEU A 38 -7.99 23.47 -1.73
N ASP A 39 -8.79 24.35 -2.26
CA ASP A 39 -8.86 25.75 -1.81
C ASP A 39 -9.60 25.90 -0.47
N GLU A 40 -9.73 27.14 0.02
CA GLU A 40 -10.44 27.44 1.27
C GLU A 40 -11.94 27.08 1.23
N THR A 41 -12.52 26.87 0.04
CA THR A 41 -13.92 26.44 -0.16
C THR A 41 -14.06 24.94 -0.37
N HIS A 42 -12.96 24.17 -0.19
CA HIS A 42 -12.85 22.73 -0.40
C HIS A 42 -13.06 22.30 -1.87
N LYS A 43 -12.81 23.19 -2.83
CA LYS A 43 -12.79 22.85 -4.26
C LYS A 43 -11.36 22.50 -4.69
N PRO A 44 -11.21 21.65 -5.73
CA PRO A 44 -9.89 21.34 -6.27
C PRO A 44 -9.12 22.60 -6.70
N ALA A 45 -7.91 22.77 -6.20
CA ALA A 45 -7.04 23.88 -6.56
C ALA A 45 -6.19 23.52 -7.79
N ALA A 46 -6.78 23.58 -8.97
CA ALA A 46 -6.12 23.28 -10.24
C ALA A 46 -4.89 24.17 -10.45
N GLY A 47 -3.82 23.61 -11.03
CA GLY A 47 -2.57 24.34 -11.32
C GLY A 47 -1.73 24.71 -10.08
N SER A 48 -2.15 24.30 -8.88
CA SER A 48 -1.32 24.38 -7.67
C SER A 48 -0.09 23.48 -7.79
N ALA A 49 0.88 23.65 -6.91
CA ALA A 49 2.06 22.82 -6.87
C ALA A 49 2.46 22.48 -5.43
N ILE A 50 3.26 21.42 -5.30
CA ILE A 50 3.88 21.01 -4.04
C ILE A 50 5.39 21.04 -4.20
N TRP A 51 6.05 21.77 -3.33
CA TRP A 51 7.48 21.73 -3.16
C TRP A 51 7.84 20.72 -2.08
N PHE A 52 8.49 19.66 -2.48
CA PHE A 52 8.88 18.58 -1.58
C PHE A 52 10.16 17.88 -2.03
N GLY A 53 11.11 17.65 -1.10
CA GLY A 53 12.37 16.97 -1.38
C GLY A 53 13.21 17.65 -2.48
N GLY A 54 13.18 18.97 -2.55
CA GLY A 54 13.90 19.76 -3.56
C GLY A 54 13.27 19.72 -4.96
N ARG A 55 12.05 19.19 -5.09
CA ARG A 55 11.32 19.12 -6.37
C ARG A 55 9.97 19.83 -6.27
N ARG A 56 9.53 20.34 -7.41
CA ARG A 56 8.18 20.89 -7.60
C ARG A 56 7.31 19.85 -8.31
N TYR A 57 6.20 19.50 -7.69
CA TYR A 57 5.19 18.59 -8.22
C TYR A 57 3.95 19.40 -8.59
N GLU A 58 3.67 19.51 -9.88
CA GLU A 58 2.50 20.23 -10.39
C GLU A 58 1.23 19.39 -10.24
N CYS A 59 0.13 20.04 -9.88
CA CYS A 59 -1.16 19.40 -9.79
C CYS A 59 -1.93 19.49 -11.13
N ASP A 60 -2.70 18.45 -11.39
CA ASP A 60 -3.63 18.39 -12.53
C ASP A 60 -4.84 19.32 -12.33
N ASP A 61 -5.76 19.32 -13.30
CA ASP A 61 -7.01 20.10 -13.27
C ASP A 61 -7.93 19.74 -12.09
N LYS A 62 -7.69 18.61 -11.44
CA LYS A 62 -8.40 18.17 -10.24
C LYS A 62 -7.62 18.46 -8.95
N GLY A 63 -6.58 19.29 -9.04
CA GLY A 63 -5.72 19.63 -7.90
C GLY A 63 -4.88 18.47 -7.39
N ARG A 64 -4.60 17.43 -8.21
CA ARG A 64 -3.93 16.21 -7.78
C ARG A 64 -2.54 16.08 -8.36
N THR A 65 -1.63 15.55 -7.55
CA THR A 65 -0.30 15.14 -7.98
C THR A 65 0.10 13.83 -7.31
N LEU A 66 1.08 13.13 -7.87
CA LEU A 66 1.62 11.89 -7.34
C LEU A 66 3.05 12.14 -6.81
N ILE A 67 3.27 11.86 -5.54
CA ILE A 67 4.60 11.81 -4.93
C ILE A 67 5.01 10.32 -4.82
N PRO A 68 6.10 9.88 -5.46
CA PRO A 68 6.56 8.49 -5.39
C PRO A 68 6.84 8.07 -3.94
N PHE A 69 6.85 6.77 -3.68
CA PHE A 69 7.23 6.20 -2.38
C PHE A 69 8.60 6.68 -1.91
N SER A 70 8.82 6.65 -0.61
CA SER A 70 10.03 7.08 0.06
C SER A 70 10.86 5.90 0.56
N ASN A 71 12.18 6.04 0.53
CA ASN A 71 13.08 5.16 1.28
C ASN A 71 13.12 5.53 2.78
N GLU A 72 12.65 6.73 3.13
CA GLU A 72 12.56 7.26 4.49
C GLU A 72 11.10 7.62 4.80
N PRO A 73 10.26 6.66 5.21
CA PRO A 73 8.85 6.92 5.51
C PRO A 73 8.70 7.81 6.74
N GLY A 74 7.54 8.45 6.87
CA GLY A 74 7.21 9.25 8.03
C GLY A 74 6.42 10.50 7.69
N LYS A 75 6.12 11.29 8.73
CA LYS A 75 5.43 12.57 8.58
C LYS A 75 6.34 13.57 7.87
N ARG A 76 5.84 14.22 6.84
CA ARG A 76 6.54 15.21 6.02
C ARG A 76 5.76 16.50 5.96
N THR A 77 6.50 17.60 5.79
CA THR A 77 5.93 18.96 5.76
C THR A 77 6.33 19.64 4.45
N PRO A 78 5.58 19.43 3.36
CA PRO A 78 5.80 20.12 2.10
C PRO A 78 5.29 21.56 2.16
N VAL A 79 5.71 22.37 1.17
CA VAL A 79 5.12 23.67 0.87
C VAL A 79 4.11 23.49 -0.25
N ILE A 80 2.88 23.93 -0.03
CA ILE A 80 1.87 24.08 -1.07
C ILE A 80 2.03 25.48 -1.66
N GLU A 81 2.01 25.57 -2.98
CA GLU A 81 1.97 26.80 -3.76
C GLU A 81 0.68 26.83 -4.58
N THR A 82 -0.14 27.86 -4.41
CA THR A 82 -1.36 28.06 -5.20
C THR A 82 -1.07 28.97 -6.39
N THR A 83 -1.95 28.99 -7.38
CA THR A 83 -1.78 29.73 -8.63
C THR A 83 -1.70 31.25 -8.44
N ASP A 84 -2.25 31.79 -7.37
CA ASP A 84 -2.14 33.20 -6.97
C ASP A 84 -0.84 33.54 -6.21
N GLY A 85 0.08 32.58 -6.11
CA GLY A 85 1.37 32.75 -5.44
C GLY A 85 1.31 32.65 -3.91
N PHE A 86 0.18 32.24 -3.35
CA PHE A 86 0.12 31.97 -1.91
C PHE A 86 0.85 30.65 -1.57
N ALA A 87 1.70 30.68 -0.56
CA ALA A 87 2.42 29.51 -0.09
C ALA A 87 2.05 29.15 1.36
N SER A 88 1.87 27.88 1.63
CA SER A 88 1.52 27.36 2.96
C SER A 88 2.20 26.03 3.24
N LEU A 89 2.52 25.78 4.52
CA LEU A 89 2.99 24.48 4.98
C LEU A 89 1.80 23.55 5.22
N ALA A 90 1.96 22.28 4.80
CA ALA A 90 1.02 21.23 5.09
C ALA A 90 1.74 19.99 5.62
N ASN A 91 0.99 18.99 6.05
CA ASN A 91 1.55 17.73 6.52
C ASN A 91 0.91 16.56 5.78
N PHE A 92 1.70 15.54 5.45
CA PHE A 92 1.19 14.25 5.00
C PHE A 92 2.06 13.10 5.53
N GLN A 93 1.53 11.89 5.53
CA GLN A 93 2.29 10.68 5.83
C GLN A 93 2.89 10.16 4.52
N HIS A 94 4.22 10.11 4.44
CA HIS A 94 4.93 9.56 3.28
C HIS A 94 5.26 8.10 3.52
N SER A 95 4.70 7.22 2.71
CA SER A 95 4.86 5.77 2.85
C SER A 95 6.09 5.25 2.12
N THR A 96 6.58 4.09 2.56
CA THR A 96 7.64 3.35 1.87
C THR A 96 7.04 2.36 0.87
N GLU A 97 7.81 2.00 -0.14
CA GLU A 97 7.48 0.93 -1.08
C GLU A 97 7.71 -0.43 -0.40
N SER A 98 6.65 -0.99 0.18
CA SER A 98 6.70 -2.27 0.91
C SER A 98 5.74 -3.26 0.28
N TYR A 99 6.27 -4.35 -0.26
CA TYR A 99 5.51 -5.44 -0.87
C TYR A 99 5.19 -6.51 0.15
N GLN A 100 3.94 -7.00 0.11
CA GLN A 100 3.49 -8.12 0.93
C GLN A 100 2.72 -9.11 0.07
N LEU A 101 3.14 -10.37 0.13
CA LEU A 101 2.45 -11.50 -0.50
C LEU A 101 1.79 -12.33 0.60
N HIS A 102 0.48 -12.47 0.50
CA HIS A 102 -0.32 -13.36 1.33
C HIS A 102 -0.94 -14.43 0.46
N ALA A 103 -1.14 -15.63 0.99
CA ALA A 103 -1.84 -16.70 0.30
C ALA A 103 -2.85 -17.38 1.24
N GLY A 104 -4.11 -17.32 0.87
CA GLY A 104 -5.12 -18.22 1.41
C GLY A 104 -4.94 -19.62 0.82
N ILE A 105 -4.73 -20.61 1.67
CA ILE A 105 -4.55 -22.01 1.22
C ILE A 105 -5.68 -22.83 1.83
N ARG A 106 -6.36 -23.61 0.96
CA ARG A 106 -7.39 -24.55 1.36
C ARG A 106 -7.08 -25.95 0.84
N LEU A 107 -7.26 -26.91 1.70
CA LEU A 107 -7.15 -28.33 1.40
C LEU A 107 -8.28 -29.03 2.15
N ASP A 108 -9.04 -29.90 1.44
CA ASP A 108 -10.12 -30.67 2.06
C ASP A 108 -9.54 -31.73 2.98
N ARG A 109 -9.92 -31.68 4.25
CA ARG A 109 -9.45 -32.63 5.29
C ARG A 109 -9.92 -34.06 5.00
N GLU A 110 -11.09 -34.24 4.43
CA GLU A 110 -11.63 -35.56 4.09
C GLU A 110 -10.91 -36.22 2.92
N ALA A 111 -10.25 -35.41 2.08
CA ALA A 111 -9.38 -35.90 1.00
C ALA A 111 -7.99 -36.35 1.50
N LEU A 112 -7.61 -36.09 2.75
CA LEU A 112 -6.31 -36.46 3.31
C LEU A 112 -6.23 -37.95 3.72
N ARG A 113 -6.82 -38.81 2.96
CA ARG A 113 -6.75 -40.27 3.19
C ARG A 113 -5.53 -40.87 2.51
N PRO A 114 -4.85 -41.85 3.14
CA PRO A 114 -3.69 -42.50 2.57
C PRO A 114 -3.93 -43.00 1.13
N GLY A 115 -3.02 -42.63 0.22
CA GLY A 115 -3.10 -43.01 -1.20
C GLY A 115 -4.13 -42.23 -2.03
N ALA A 116 -5.01 -41.44 -1.43
CA ALA A 116 -6.00 -40.65 -2.12
C ALA A 116 -5.37 -39.42 -2.85
N LYS A 117 -6.14 -38.84 -3.78
CA LYS A 117 -5.82 -37.59 -4.41
C LYS A 117 -6.51 -36.46 -3.64
N ALA A 118 -5.77 -35.37 -3.40
CA ALA A 118 -6.29 -34.17 -2.76
C ALA A 118 -5.90 -32.92 -3.58
N THR A 119 -6.82 -31.97 -3.66
CA THR A 119 -6.59 -30.73 -4.38
C THR A 119 -6.27 -29.61 -3.40
N ILE A 120 -5.11 -29.01 -3.55
CA ILE A 120 -4.72 -27.78 -2.87
C ILE A 120 -5.27 -26.61 -3.67
N MET A 121 -6.03 -25.73 -3.03
CA MET A 121 -6.47 -24.47 -3.60
C MET A 121 -5.69 -23.34 -2.96
N VAL A 122 -5.13 -22.43 -3.78
CA VAL A 122 -4.31 -21.29 -3.35
C VAL A 122 -4.89 -20.01 -3.93
N ARG A 123 -5.17 -19.05 -3.07
CA ARG A 123 -5.61 -17.71 -3.46
C ARG A 123 -4.62 -16.67 -2.95
N PRO A 124 -3.65 -16.25 -3.76
CA PRO A 124 -2.68 -15.25 -3.37
C PRO A 124 -3.26 -13.83 -3.50
N THR A 125 -2.72 -12.93 -2.69
CA THR A 125 -2.97 -11.49 -2.75
C THR A 125 -1.64 -10.77 -2.59
N LEU A 126 -1.32 -9.90 -3.54
CA LEU A 126 -0.12 -9.07 -3.52
C LEU A 126 -0.51 -7.61 -3.25
N THR A 127 0.17 -6.99 -2.30
CA THR A 127 -0.04 -5.57 -1.99
C THR A 127 1.29 -4.81 -2.00
N VAL A 128 1.23 -3.51 -2.27
CA VAL A 128 2.31 -2.55 -2.04
C VAL A 128 1.79 -1.43 -1.15
N ALA A 129 2.48 -1.15 -0.05
CA ALA A 129 2.05 -0.19 0.97
C ALA A 129 0.56 -0.39 1.37
N GLY A 130 0.11 -1.65 1.48
CA GLY A 130 -1.28 -2.02 1.78
C GLY A 130 -2.27 -1.93 0.61
N GLN A 131 -1.86 -1.42 -0.56
CA GLN A 131 -2.73 -1.31 -1.74
C GLN A 131 -2.61 -2.55 -2.63
N PRO A 132 -3.73 -3.17 -3.05
CA PRO A 132 -3.68 -4.35 -3.90
C PRO A 132 -3.10 -4.03 -5.27
N ILE A 133 -2.26 -4.93 -5.76
CA ILE A 133 -1.64 -4.85 -7.08
C ILE A 133 -1.75 -6.17 -7.83
N SER A 134 -1.51 -6.13 -9.14
CA SER A 134 -1.63 -7.31 -10.00
C SER A 134 -0.61 -8.38 -9.65
N LEU A 135 -1.07 -9.63 -9.58
CA LEU A 135 -0.22 -10.83 -9.41
C LEU A 135 0.70 -11.07 -10.62
N THR A 136 0.46 -10.43 -11.76
CA THR A 136 1.34 -10.53 -12.94
C THR A 136 2.74 -9.96 -12.71
N ARG A 137 2.94 -9.23 -11.60
CA ARG A 137 4.25 -8.75 -11.18
C ARG A 137 5.10 -9.82 -10.47
N LEU A 138 4.49 -10.94 -10.10
CA LEU A 138 5.21 -12.05 -9.49
C LEU A 138 5.95 -12.85 -10.55
N GLU A 139 7.22 -13.11 -10.31
CA GLU A 139 8.06 -13.94 -11.15
C GLU A 139 8.46 -15.22 -10.43
N LYS A 140 8.62 -16.32 -11.17
CA LYS A 140 9.12 -17.61 -10.65
C LYS A 140 8.35 -18.10 -9.42
N VAL A 141 7.02 -17.94 -9.44
CA VAL A 141 6.16 -18.43 -8.35
C VAL A 141 6.29 -19.94 -8.23
N ARG A 142 6.46 -20.42 -7.02
CA ARG A 142 6.57 -21.86 -6.73
C ARG A 142 5.72 -22.20 -5.52
N LEU A 143 5.14 -23.40 -5.55
CA LEU A 143 4.45 -23.99 -4.42
C LEU A 143 5.34 -25.07 -3.81
N VAL A 144 5.68 -24.92 -2.53
CA VAL A 144 6.53 -25.85 -1.82
C VAL A 144 5.69 -26.65 -0.83
N LEU A 145 5.78 -27.96 -0.92
CA LEU A 145 5.05 -28.91 -0.09
C LEU A 145 6.06 -29.68 0.75
N VAL A 146 5.93 -29.62 2.07
CA VAL A 146 6.74 -30.38 3.00
C VAL A 146 5.85 -31.39 3.70
N SER A 147 5.97 -32.65 3.34
CA SER A 147 5.25 -33.78 3.93
C SER A 147 6.10 -34.45 4.97
N THR A 148 5.60 -34.59 6.20
CA THR A 148 6.26 -35.33 7.29
C THR A 148 5.46 -36.58 7.57
N ASP A 149 6.13 -37.72 7.63
CA ASP A 149 5.51 -39.02 7.95
C ASP A 149 5.39 -39.26 9.46
N LEU A 150 4.85 -40.40 9.83
CA LEU A 150 4.68 -40.83 11.24
C LEU A 150 6.00 -41.09 11.96
N ASP A 151 7.09 -41.31 11.23
CA ASP A 151 8.44 -41.51 11.80
C ASP A 151 9.20 -40.18 11.91
N GLY A 152 8.54 -39.05 11.53
CA GLY A 152 9.14 -37.71 11.59
C GLY A 152 10.02 -37.36 10.38
N ILE A 153 10.08 -38.23 9.37
CA ILE A 153 10.89 -37.99 8.17
C ILE A 153 10.14 -37.01 7.25
N SER A 154 10.82 -35.92 6.88
CA SER A 154 10.25 -34.88 6.01
C SER A 154 10.74 -34.99 4.57
N THR A 155 9.81 -34.95 3.64
CA THR A 155 10.07 -34.91 2.20
C THR A 155 9.55 -33.59 1.61
N THR A 156 10.38 -32.91 0.82
CA THR A 156 10.01 -31.65 0.17
C THR A 156 9.75 -31.87 -1.30
N SER A 157 8.62 -31.39 -1.79
CA SER A 157 8.27 -31.33 -3.19
C SER A 157 8.05 -29.87 -3.61
N THR A 158 8.53 -29.49 -4.79
CA THR A 158 8.38 -28.14 -5.31
C THR A 158 7.73 -28.15 -6.67
N VAL A 159 6.64 -27.42 -6.80
CA VAL A 159 5.98 -27.15 -8.08
C VAL A 159 6.52 -25.81 -8.60
N SER A 160 7.43 -25.88 -9.58
CA SER A 160 8.00 -24.69 -10.23
C SER A 160 6.98 -24.04 -11.17
N ASP A 161 7.13 -22.73 -11.38
CA ASP A 161 6.28 -21.95 -12.28
C ASP A 161 4.78 -22.11 -12.00
N PHE A 162 4.43 -22.18 -10.71
CA PHE A 162 3.04 -22.33 -10.27
C PHE A 162 2.20 -21.14 -10.74
N LYS A 163 1.21 -21.42 -11.58
CA LYS A 163 0.39 -20.37 -12.21
C LYS A 163 -0.64 -19.82 -11.24
N VAL A 164 -0.55 -18.53 -10.95
CA VAL A 164 -1.49 -17.79 -10.11
C VAL A 164 -2.26 -16.76 -10.93
N ALA A 165 -3.50 -16.50 -10.56
CA ALA A 165 -4.37 -15.51 -11.20
C ALA A 165 -5.13 -14.71 -10.14
N SER A 166 -5.51 -13.47 -10.46
CA SER A 166 -6.26 -12.60 -9.54
C SER A 166 -7.76 -12.87 -9.53
N ASP A 167 -8.28 -13.51 -10.57
CA ASP A 167 -9.70 -13.74 -10.82
C ASP A 167 -10.19 -15.15 -10.40
N ARG A 168 -9.25 -16.06 -10.11
CA ARG A 168 -9.57 -17.45 -9.73
C ARG A 168 -8.52 -18.04 -8.81
N GLU A 169 -8.88 -19.12 -8.12
CA GLU A 169 -7.95 -19.92 -7.33
C GLU A 169 -7.00 -20.69 -8.25
N ALA A 170 -5.73 -20.74 -7.85
CA ALA A 170 -4.77 -21.66 -8.42
C ALA A 170 -4.90 -23.03 -7.72
N THR A 171 -4.89 -24.11 -8.48
CA THR A 171 -5.07 -25.46 -7.93
C THR A 171 -3.89 -26.36 -8.24
N HIS A 172 -3.59 -27.28 -7.33
CA HIS A 172 -2.60 -28.33 -7.53
C HIS A 172 -3.08 -29.63 -6.90
N GLU A 173 -3.07 -30.72 -7.69
CA GLU A 173 -3.43 -32.05 -7.20
C GLU A 173 -2.18 -32.73 -6.61
N ILE A 174 -2.34 -33.29 -5.43
CA ILE A 174 -1.30 -34.09 -4.76
C ILE A 174 -1.81 -35.48 -4.46
N ARG A 175 -0.92 -36.46 -4.42
CA ARG A 175 -1.21 -37.80 -3.86
C ARG A 175 -0.77 -37.84 -2.41
N ILE A 176 -1.67 -38.25 -1.54
CA ILE A 176 -1.43 -38.31 -0.11
C ILE A 176 -0.54 -39.52 0.22
N PRO A 177 0.63 -39.32 0.87
CA PRO A 177 1.48 -40.43 1.31
C PRO A 177 0.75 -41.33 2.32
N ASN A 178 1.02 -42.65 2.26
CA ASN A 178 0.34 -43.63 3.13
C ASN A 178 0.55 -43.39 4.62
N ARG A 179 1.69 -42.79 5.00
CA ARG A 179 2.06 -42.54 6.40
C ARG A 179 2.15 -41.06 6.73
N LEU A 180 1.37 -40.21 6.05
CA LEU A 180 1.38 -38.76 6.28
C LEU A 180 0.95 -38.44 7.71
N SER A 181 1.79 -37.72 8.44
CA SER A 181 1.50 -37.13 9.75
C SER A 181 1.16 -35.65 9.62
N ARG A 182 1.93 -34.91 8.79
CA ARG A 182 1.79 -33.47 8.61
C ARG A 182 2.12 -33.06 7.18
N ILE A 183 1.41 -32.05 6.70
CA ILE A 183 1.77 -31.36 5.45
C ILE A 183 1.84 -29.86 5.72
N ASN A 184 2.95 -29.25 5.35
CA ASN A 184 3.15 -27.81 5.32
C ASN A 184 3.19 -27.33 3.87
N ILE A 185 2.46 -26.28 3.57
CA ILE A 185 2.33 -25.68 2.25
C ILE A 185 2.80 -24.24 2.33
N ARG A 186 3.73 -23.89 1.43
CA ARG A 186 4.29 -22.53 1.39
C ARG A 186 4.69 -22.12 -0.03
#